data_43c1ce931d8116b385f77f9e4c2eb3ce
#
_entry.id   43c1ce931d8116b385f77f9e4c2eb3ce
#
_cell.length_a   1.000
_cell.length_b   1.000
_cell.length_c   1.000
_cell.angle_alpha   90.00
_cell.angle_beta   90.00
_cell.angle_gamma   90.00
#
_symmetry.space_group_name_H-M   'P 1'
#
loop_
_entity.id
_entity.type
_entity.pdbx_description
1 polymer ?
#
loop_
_entity_poly.entity_id
_entity_poly.type
_entity_poly.pdbx_seq_one_letter_code
_entity_poly.pdbx_strand_id
1 'polypeptide(L)'
;MRGIEHMKHISPGEQFRIPMDAVEDDVEKSGNKRLKTIWEKIQQEQDVDAMEYMSLAYIYGNSGLPASLEKGIGFLHLAAQGGCTTAQHYMADCYAYGIGVTQNIGLACRYYRLSTQDSDDELRETARRQLKKLQTY
;
A
#
# COMPACT_ATOMS: atom_id res chain seq x y z
N MET A 1 13.94 -15.53 0.67
CA MET A 1 13.07 -14.65 -0.05
C MET A 1 13.57 -13.27 -0.05
N ARG A 2 13.96 -12.84 -1.20
CA ARG A 2 14.68 -11.58 -1.31
C ARG A 2 13.79 -10.40 -1.67
N GLY A 3 12.67 -10.66 -2.35
CA GLY A 3 11.88 -9.60 -2.92
C GLY A 3 11.28 -8.66 -1.90
N ILE A 4 10.39 -9.19 -1.07
CA ILE A 4 9.66 -8.34 -0.13
C ILE A 4 10.56 -7.85 1.01
N GLU A 5 11.56 -8.62 1.40
CA GLU A 5 12.51 -8.18 2.41
C GLU A 5 13.35 -7.00 1.93
N HIS A 6 13.75 -7.04 0.65
CA HIS A 6 14.46 -5.93 0.04
C HIS A 6 13.58 -4.69 0.02
N MET A 7 12.30 -4.83 -0.32
CA MET A 7 11.37 -3.71 -0.42
C MET A 7 11.10 -3.03 0.92
N LYS A 8 11.25 -3.73 2.04
CA LYS A 8 11.10 -3.10 3.36
C LYS A 8 12.07 -1.95 3.60
N HIS A 9 13.16 -1.92 2.88
CA HIS A 9 14.23 -0.93 3.11
C HIS A 9 14.28 0.15 2.04
N ILE A 10 13.25 0.25 1.20
CA ILE A 10 13.25 1.20 0.09
C ILE A 10 13.12 2.65 0.54
N SER A 11 12.37 2.90 1.59
CA SER A 11 12.09 4.27 2.05
C SER A 11 12.78 4.57 3.38
N PRO A 12 13.98 5.16 3.34
CA PRO A 12 14.65 5.57 4.58
C PRO A 12 13.77 6.55 5.35
N GLY A 13 13.65 6.33 6.65
CA GLY A 13 12.82 7.16 7.50
C GLY A 13 11.39 6.70 7.64
N GLU A 14 10.93 5.82 6.80
CA GLU A 14 9.61 5.23 6.93
C GLU A 14 9.70 3.93 7.72
N GLN A 15 8.76 3.72 8.61
CA GLN A 15 8.81 2.63 9.58
C GLN A 15 7.90 1.47 9.22
N PHE A 16 7.69 1.25 7.93
CA PHE A 16 6.85 0.15 7.49
C PHE A 16 7.62 -1.16 7.50
N ARG A 17 7.10 -2.11 8.24
CA ARG A 17 7.64 -3.45 8.28
C ARG A 17 6.51 -4.43 8.07
N ILE A 18 6.74 -5.36 7.16
CA ILE A 18 5.77 -6.42 6.95
C ILE A 18 6.14 -7.57 7.89
N PRO A 19 5.28 -7.92 8.84
CA PRO A 19 5.55 -9.07 9.72
C PRO A 19 5.29 -10.37 8.95
N MET A 20 6.28 -10.80 8.19
CA MET A 20 6.13 -11.90 7.22
C MET A 20 5.59 -13.18 7.81
N ASP A 21 6.09 -13.56 8.98
CA ASP A 21 5.63 -14.80 9.64
C ASP A 21 4.15 -14.72 10.02
N ALA A 22 3.73 -13.55 10.50
CA ALA A 22 2.33 -13.32 10.87
C ALA A 22 1.43 -13.32 9.63
N VAL A 23 1.90 -12.73 8.53
CA VAL A 23 1.15 -12.73 7.27
C VAL A 23 1.01 -14.15 6.73
N GLU A 24 2.09 -14.92 6.74
CA GLU A 24 2.07 -16.30 6.27
C GLU A 24 1.08 -17.13 7.09
N ASP A 25 1.09 -16.95 8.40
CA ASP A 25 0.15 -17.63 9.29
C ASP A 25 -1.30 -17.23 9.00
N ASP A 26 -1.55 -15.93 8.79
CA ASP A 26 -2.88 -15.42 8.44
C ASP A 26 -3.37 -16.03 7.12
N VAL A 27 -2.51 -16.08 6.11
CA VAL A 27 -2.84 -16.65 4.81
C VAL A 27 -3.17 -18.13 4.94
N GLU A 28 -2.37 -18.86 5.69
CA GLU A 28 -2.59 -20.29 5.90
C GLU A 28 -3.89 -20.55 6.64
N LYS A 29 -4.16 -19.82 7.71
CA LYS A 29 -5.39 -19.96 8.48
C LYS A 29 -6.63 -19.55 7.70
N SER A 30 -6.49 -18.68 6.70
CA SER A 30 -7.62 -18.27 5.87
C SER A 30 -8.20 -19.44 5.07
N GLY A 31 -7.40 -20.46 4.77
CA GLY A 31 -7.82 -21.57 3.93
C GLY A 31 -8.15 -21.16 2.50
N ASN A 32 -7.77 -19.97 2.09
CA ASN A 32 -8.11 -19.38 0.81
C ASN A 32 -6.97 -19.62 -0.19
N LYS A 33 -7.20 -20.52 -1.14
CA LYS A 33 -6.19 -20.91 -2.13
C LYS A 33 -5.77 -19.74 -3.02
N ARG A 34 -6.71 -18.88 -3.36
CA ARG A 34 -6.41 -17.71 -4.18
C ARG A 34 -5.49 -16.75 -3.43
N LEU A 35 -5.77 -16.54 -2.15
CA LEU A 35 -4.95 -15.69 -1.31
C LEU A 35 -3.54 -16.25 -1.17
N LYS A 36 -3.42 -17.55 -1.05
CA LYS A 36 -2.11 -18.20 -1.02
C LYS A 36 -1.32 -17.94 -2.29
N THR A 37 -1.98 -18.05 -3.45
CA THR A 37 -1.34 -17.75 -4.73
C THR A 37 -0.90 -16.29 -4.80
N ILE A 38 -1.74 -15.38 -4.32
CA ILE A 38 -1.41 -13.95 -4.28
C ILE A 38 -0.19 -13.71 -3.41
N TRP A 39 -0.14 -14.34 -2.24
CA TRP A 39 1.00 -14.22 -1.33
C TRP A 39 2.29 -14.75 -1.97
N GLU A 40 2.21 -15.88 -2.65
CA GLU A 40 3.35 -16.44 -3.36
C GLU A 40 3.87 -15.50 -4.46
N LYS A 41 2.97 -14.86 -5.20
CA LYS A 41 3.36 -13.88 -6.23
C LYS A 41 4.09 -12.69 -5.63
N ILE A 42 3.66 -12.23 -4.47
CA ILE A 42 4.38 -11.14 -3.78
C ILE A 42 5.79 -11.59 -3.43
N GLN A 43 5.92 -12.78 -2.86
CA GLN A 43 7.21 -13.27 -2.37
C GLN A 43 8.19 -13.59 -3.48
N GLN A 44 7.70 -14.15 -4.59
CA GLN A 44 8.54 -14.64 -5.67
C GLN A 44 8.75 -13.62 -6.79
N GLU A 45 7.72 -12.85 -7.11
CA GLU A 45 7.72 -11.96 -8.27
C GLU A 45 7.66 -10.48 -7.91
N GLN A 46 7.47 -10.14 -6.64
CA GLN A 46 7.25 -8.76 -6.20
C GLN A 46 6.07 -8.13 -6.97
N ASP A 47 5.03 -8.90 -7.18
CA ASP A 47 3.87 -8.49 -7.98
C ASP A 47 3.12 -7.35 -7.29
N VAL A 48 3.10 -6.19 -7.93
CA VAL A 48 2.51 -4.97 -7.37
C VAL A 48 1.00 -5.08 -7.25
N ASP A 49 0.34 -5.68 -8.22
CA ASP A 49 -1.11 -5.89 -8.16
C ASP A 49 -1.48 -6.81 -7.01
N ALA A 50 -0.66 -7.83 -6.77
CA ALA A 50 -0.85 -8.73 -5.64
C ALA A 50 -0.69 -7.98 -4.31
N MET A 51 0.26 -7.06 -4.23
CA MET A 51 0.45 -6.22 -3.04
C MET A 51 -0.76 -5.34 -2.77
N GLU A 52 -1.31 -4.74 -3.83
CA GLU A 52 -2.52 -3.92 -3.70
C GLU A 52 -3.70 -4.77 -3.21
N TYR A 53 -3.88 -5.95 -3.78
CA TYR A 53 -4.93 -6.86 -3.34
C TYR A 53 -4.77 -7.21 -1.85
N MET A 54 -3.56 -7.57 -1.46
CA MET A 54 -3.28 -7.95 -0.08
C MET A 54 -3.54 -6.79 0.88
N SER A 55 -3.19 -5.57 0.48
CA SER A 55 -3.43 -4.39 1.28
C SER A 55 -4.91 -4.19 1.55
N LEU A 56 -5.74 -4.25 0.51
CA LEU A 56 -7.18 -4.07 0.65
C LEU A 56 -7.82 -5.21 1.45
N ALA A 57 -7.35 -6.44 1.24
CA ALA A 57 -7.84 -7.59 1.99
C ALA A 57 -7.60 -7.42 3.49
N TYR A 58 -6.44 -6.91 3.89
CA TYR A 58 -6.16 -6.64 5.29
C TYR A 58 -6.95 -5.43 5.83
N ILE A 59 -7.01 -4.36 5.07
CA ILE A 59 -7.72 -3.16 5.53
C ILE A 59 -9.18 -3.49 5.84
N TYR A 60 -9.83 -4.26 4.99
CA TYR A 60 -11.23 -4.58 5.13
C TYR A 60 -11.53 -5.92 5.81
N GLY A 61 -10.50 -6.71 6.08
CA GLY A 61 -10.71 -8.03 6.68
C GLY A 61 -11.38 -9.01 5.73
N ASN A 62 -11.02 -8.97 4.45
CA ASN A 62 -11.59 -9.82 3.42
C ASN A 62 -10.77 -11.09 3.21
N SER A 63 -11.34 -12.02 2.46
CA SER A 63 -10.65 -13.23 1.98
C SER A 63 -10.21 -14.17 3.09
N GLY A 64 -10.80 -14.01 4.28
CA GLY A 64 -10.44 -14.82 5.44
C GLY A 64 -9.29 -14.24 6.27
N LEU A 65 -8.80 -13.07 5.91
CA LEU A 65 -7.77 -12.39 6.70
C LEU A 65 -8.42 -11.60 7.85
N PRO A 66 -7.76 -11.55 9.01
CA PRO A 66 -8.20 -10.64 10.06
C PRO A 66 -7.94 -9.20 9.63
N ALA A 67 -8.87 -8.30 9.91
CA ALA A 67 -8.68 -6.89 9.59
C ALA A 67 -7.44 -6.35 10.32
N SER A 68 -6.57 -5.68 9.60
CA SER A 68 -5.37 -5.08 10.17
C SER A 68 -4.95 -3.89 9.33
N LEU A 69 -5.22 -2.69 9.84
CA LEU A 69 -4.82 -1.46 9.17
C LEU A 69 -3.29 -1.39 9.03
N GLU A 70 -2.57 -1.81 10.07
CA GLU A 70 -1.11 -1.80 10.06
C GLU A 70 -0.53 -2.64 8.93
N LYS A 71 -0.97 -3.91 8.82
CA LYS A 71 -0.50 -4.80 7.75
C LYS A 71 -0.96 -4.30 6.40
N GLY A 72 -2.20 -3.83 6.31
CA GLY A 72 -2.75 -3.29 5.07
C GLY A 72 -1.96 -2.10 4.54
N ILE A 73 -1.61 -1.15 5.42
CA ILE A 73 -0.82 0.01 5.02
C ILE A 73 0.59 -0.39 4.65
N GLY A 74 1.17 -1.39 5.32
CA GLY A 74 2.47 -1.91 4.94
C GLY A 74 2.49 -2.41 3.49
N PHE A 75 1.50 -3.19 3.10
CA PHE A 75 1.40 -3.65 1.71
C PHE A 75 1.07 -2.52 0.74
N LEU A 76 0.24 -1.57 1.17
CA LEU A 76 -0.08 -0.41 0.35
C LEU A 76 1.19 0.40 0.05
N HIS A 77 2.02 0.59 1.06
CA HIS A 77 3.30 1.28 0.91
C HIS A 77 4.20 0.55 -0.10
N LEU A 78 4.29 -0.76 0.00
CA LEU A 78 5.08 -1.55 -0.95
C LEU A 78 4.56 -1.41 -2.38
N ALA A 79 3.24 -1.47 -2.56
CA ALA A 79 2.63 -1.30 -3.88
C ALA A 79 2.92 0.10 -4.43
N ALA A 80 2.83 1.13 -3.60
CA ALA A 80 3.14 2.50 -3.99
C ALA A 80 4.60 2.65 -4.42
N GLN A 81 5.52 2.04 -3.68
CA GLN A 81 6.94 2.03 -4.03
C GLN A 81 7.19 1.27 -5.32
N GLY A 82 6.37 0.28 -5.63
CA GLY A 82 6.45 -0.49 -6.88
C GLY A 82 5.82 0.21 -8.07
N GLY A 83 5.29 1.41 -7.90
CA GLY A 83 4.76 2.21 -9.00
C GLY A 83 3.25 2.13 -9.19
N CYS A 84 2.52 1.48 -8.27
CA CYS A 84 1.05 1.44 -8.36
C CYS A 84 0.48 2.83 -8.03
N THR A 85 -0.06 3.51 -9.03
CA THR A 85 -0.58 4.87 -8.86
C THR A 85 -1.79 4.94 -7.94
N THR A 86 -2.63 3.92 -7.97
CA THR A 86 -3.75 3.84 -7.03
C THR A 86 -3.26 3.75 -5.59
N ALA A 87 -2.23 2.92 -5.34
CA ALA A 87 -1.63 2.81 -4.02
C ALA A 87 -0.95 4.11 -3.60
N GLN A 88 -0.32 4.81 -4.53
CA GLN A 88 0.29 6.11 -4.27
C GLN A 88 -0.78 7.12 -3.82
N HIS A 89 -1.92 7.12 -4.48
CA HIS A 89 -3.03 8.00 -4.10
C HIS A 89 -3.53 7.67 -2.69
N TYR A 90 -3.73 6.41 -2.37
CA TYR A 90 -4.18 6.01 -1.04
C TYR A 90 -3.14 6.31 0.04
N MET A 91 -1.86 6.14 -0.26
CA MET A 91 -0.81 6.52 0.69
C MET A 91 -0.81 8.02 0.92
N ALA A 92 -1.06 8.80 -0.12
CA ALA A 92 -1.19 10.25 0.02
C ALA A 92 -2.34 10.60 0.96
N ASP A 93 -3.50 9.94 0.81
CA ASP A 93 -4.63 10.15 1.71
C ASP A 93 -4.27 9.78 3.16
N CYS A 94 -3.55 8.69 3.34
CA CYS A 94 -3.12 8.27 4.67
C CYS A 94 -2.27 9.34 5.34
N TYR A 95 -1.31 9.89 4.63
CA TYR A 95 -0.45 10.96 5.18
C TYR A 95 -1.19 12.28 5.34
N ALA A 96 -2.10 12.59 4.43
CA ALA A 96 -2.85 13.85 4.51
C ALA A 96 -3.76 13.90 5.74
N TYR A 97 -4.32 12.77 6.11
CA TYR A 97 -5.32 12.71 7.20
C TYR A 97 -4.85 11.92 8.42
N GLY A 98 -3.62 11.43 8.41
CA GLY A 98 -3.11 10.66 9.55
C GLY A 98 -3.78 9.30 9.73
N ILE A 99 -4.11 8.60 8.65
CA ILE A 99 -4.76 7.30 8.71
C ILE A 99 -3.70 6.21 8.78
N GLY A 100 -3.54 5.61 9.97
CA GLY A 100 -2.58 4.54 10.18
C GLY A 100 -1.12 4.96 10.14
N VAL A 101 -0.85 6.23 9.88
CA VAL A 101 0.50 6.83 9.88
C VAL A 101 0.40 8.20 10.52
N THR A 102 1.52 8.75 10.93
CA THR A 102 1.56 10.13 11.43
C THR A 102 1.30 11.07 10.25
N GLN A 103 0.39 12.03 10.44
CA GLN A 103 0.07 13.01 9.40
C GLN A 103 1.35 13.71 8.93
N ASN A 104 1.49 13.82 7.61
CA ASN A 104 2.65 14.47 7.00
C ASN A 104 2.24 15.03 5.65
N ILE A 105 1.99 16.34 5.61
CA ILE A 105 1.51 17.01 4.41
C ILE A 105 2.55 16.97 3.28
N GLY A 106 3.84 17.08 3.63
CA GLY A 106 4.91 16.98 2.63
C GLY A 106 4.92 15.66 1.90
N LEU A 107 4.81 14.56 2.64
CA LEU A 107 4.73 13.23 2.06
C LEU A 107 3.43 13.04 1.29
N ALA A 108 2.31 13.56 1.79
CA ALA A 108 1.04 13.49 1.08
C ALA A 108 1.16 14.14 -0.30
N CYS A 109 1.73 15.34 -0.37
CA CYS A 109 1.93 16.03 -1.65
C CYS A 109 2.83 15.22 -2.59
N ARG A 110 3.88 14.62 -2.05
CA ARG A 110 4.80 13.81 -2.83
C ARG A 110 4.09 12.62 -3.48
N TYR A 111 3.27 11.91 -2.71
CA TYR A 111 2.53 10.77 -3.23
C TYR A 111 1.42 11.19 -4.20
N TYR A 112 0.74 12.30 -3.94
CA TYR A 112 -0.25 12.81 -4.90
C TYR A 112 0.40 13.17 -6.24
N ARG A 113 1.59 13.79 -6.21
CA ARG A 113 2.31 14.09 -7.45
C ARG A 113 2.63 12.84 -8.23
N LEU A 114 3.06 11.78 -7.55
CA LEU A 114 3.31 10.50 -8.22
C LEU A 114 2.04 9.95 -8.87
N SER A 115 0.91 10.04 -8.19
CA SER A 115 -0.35 9.50 -8.71
C SER A 115 -0.91 10.33 -9.87
N THR A 116 -0.45 11.57 -10.09
CA THR A 116 -0.86 12.35 -11.26
C THR A 116 -0.29 11.81 -12.57
N GLN A 117 0.60 10.83 -12.51
CA GLN A 117 1.14 10.17 -13.68
C GLN A 117 0.24 9.06 -14.21
N ASP A 118 -0.89 8.80 -13.54
CA ASP A 118 -1.81 7.75 -13.96
C ASP A 118 -2.48 8.11 -15.30
N SER A 119 -2.76 7.08 -16.10
CA SER A 119 -3.48 7.24 -17.35
C SER A 119 -4.99 7.39 -17.14
N ASP A 120 -5.49 7.04 -15.96
CA ASP A 120 -6.89 7.20 -15.61
C ASP A 120 -7.17 8.66 -15.29
N ASP A 121 -8.04 9.29 -16.10
CA ASP A 121 -8.33 10.71 -15.97
C ASP A 121 -8.94 11.07 -14.63
N GLU A 122 -9.82 10.22 -14.09
CA GLU A 122 -10.48 10.49 -12.83
C GLU A 122 -9.49 10.47 -11.67
N LEU A 123 -8.62 9.47 -11.62
CA LEU A 123 -7.62 9.37 -10.57
C LEU A 123 -6.65 10.55 -10.64
N ARG A 124 -6.18 10.86 -11.85
CA ARG A 124 -5.26 11.97 -12.07
C ARG A 124 -5.88 13.30 -11.65
N GLU A 125 -7.13 13.52 -12.00
CA GLU A 125 -7.83 14.75 -11.66
C GLU A 125 -8.09 14.88 -10.18
N THR A 126 -8.44 13.78 -9.53
CA THR A 126 -8.63 13.73 -8.07
C THR A 126 -7.31 14.05 -7.35
N ALA A 127 -6.21 13.48 -7.83
CA ALA A 127 -4.90 13.74 -7.25
C ALA A 127 -4.52 15.23 -7.38
N ARG A 128 -4.79 15.82 -8.54
CA ARG A 128 -4.51 17.25 -8.77
C ARG A 128 -5.33 18.15 -7.83
N ARG A 129 -6.59 17.83 -7.64
CA ARG A 129 -7.45 18.60 -6.73
C ARG A 129 -6.96 18.53 -5.30
N GLN A 130 -6.61 17.34 -4.83
CA GLN A 130 -6.08 17.17 -3.48
C GLN A 130 -4.76 17.89 -3.30
N LEU A 131 -3.88 17.80 -4.29
CA LEU A 131 -2.59 18.47 -4.26
C LEU A 131 -2.77 19.99 -4.16
N LYS A 132 -3.63 20.55 -4.98
CA LYS A 132 -3.93 21.99 -4.95
C LYS A 132 -4.49 22.39 -3.58
N LYS A 133 -5.40 21.60 -3.03
CA LYS A 133 -5.99 21.86 -1.73
C LYS A 133 -4.95 21.91 -0.62
N LEU A 134 -4.00 20.96 -0.63
CA LEU A 134 -2.96 20.89 0.38
C LEU A 134 -1.94 22.02 0.25
N GLN A 135 -1.67 22.47 -0.98
CA GLN A 135 -0.70 23.53 -1.23
C GLN A 135 -1.19 24.93 -0.86
N THR A 136 -2.48 25.08 -0.62
CA THR A 136 -3.02 26.38 -0.20
C THR A 136 -2.94 26.64 1.30
N TYR A 137 -2.45 25.70 2.07
CA TYR A 137 -2.30 25.85 3.53
C TYR A 137 -0.93 26.40 3.91
#